data_914a9d3037e9d77ae8bce5810b19276d
#
_entry.id   914a9d3037e9d77ae8bce5810b19276d
#
_cell.length_a   1.000
_cell.length_b   1.000
_cell.length_c   1.000
_cell.angle_alpha   90.00
_cell.angle_beta   90.00
_cell.angle_gamma   90.00
#
_symmetry.space_group_name_H-M   'P 1'
#
loop_
_entity.id
_entity.type
_entity.pdbx_description
1 polymer ?
#
loop_
_entity_poly.entity_id
_entity_poly.type
_entity_poly.pdbx_seq_one_letter_code
_entity_poly.pdbx_strand_id
1 'polypeptide(L)'
;MSVIFIRTLIIFTVLLVLIRLMGKRQIGEMQPFEFIVTLIIADLACFPLADVSIPLIYGLAAMICLFILHQILSILEQNGNFFKRIISGKPSLVINKSGVDVLELKRNNLGVDDLIESIRANGYLSLDQIDYAVFESNGKLSTMEKQDSDKCTSLAVLVVDQGKINQRNIDMIKADKSHLDNFFRKNSTSIKQVEVMTIDGDGRVYLKEKGKSYRILNFALKGGVKW
;
A
#
# COMPACT_ATOMS: atom_id res chain seq x y z
N MET A 1 -22.34 -33.07 23.32
CA MET A 1 -20.95 -33.08 22.81
C MET A 1 -20.87 -33.60 21.39
N SER A 2 -21.33 -34.80 21.07
CA SER A 2 -21.30 -35.39 19.70
C SER A 2 -21.98 -34.52 18.63
N VAL A 3 -23.12 -33.88 18.96
CA VAL A 3 -23.85 -32.99 18.03
C VAL A 3 -23.00 -31.79 17.62
N ILE A 4 -22.30 -31.13 18.56
CA ILE A 4 -21.45 -29.98 18.29
C ILE A 4 -20.27 -30.41 17.41
N PHE A 5 -19.67 -31.56 17.70
CA PHE A 5 -18.57 -32.10 16.90
C PHE A 5 -18.97 -32.33 15.42
N ILE A 6 -20.13 -32.99 15.23
CA ILE A 6 -20.64 -33.25 13.87
C ILE A 6 -20.97 -31.93 13.15
N ARG A 7 -21.60 -30.95 13.81
CA ARG A 7 -21.88 -29.63 13.24
C ARG A 7 -20.61 -28.91 12.84
N THR A 8 -19.57 -28.94 13.69
CA THR A 8 -18.28 -28.33 13.41
C THR A 8 -17.64 -28.94 12.16
N LEU A 9 -17.66 -30.27 12.04
CA LEU A 9 -17.09 -30.97 10.88
C LEU A 9 -17.81 -30.59 9.58
N ILE A 10 -19.15 -30.55 9.60
CA ILE A 10 -19.95 -30.16 8.44
C ILE A 10 -19.67 -28.72 8.04
N ILE A 11 -19.72 -27.77 8.99
CA ILE A 11 -19.49 -26.35 8.72
C ILE A 11 -18.07 -26.14 8.22
N PHE A 12 -17.06 -26.73 8.85
CA PHE A 12 -15.67 -26.65 8.40
C PHE A 12 -15.50 -27.13 6.97
N THR A 13 -16.10 -28.26 6.62
CA THR A 13 -16.05 -28.79 5.25
C THR A 13 -16.70 -27.84 4.25
N VAL A 14 -17.88 -27.30 4.58
CA VAL A 14 -18.58 -26.33 3.73
C VAL A 14 -17.77 -25.04 3.56
N LEU A 15 -17.21 -24.49 4.64
CA LEU A 15 -16.34 -23.31 4.58
C LEU A 15 -15.13 -23.55 3.67
N LEU A 16 -14.48 -24.70 3.80
CA LEU A 16 -13.32 -25.06 2.99
C LEU A 16 -13.69 -25.09 1.51
N VAL A 17 -14.84 -25.68 1.17
CA VAL A 17 -15.36 -25.71 -0.20
C VAL A 17 -15.68 -24.30 -0.70
N LEU A 18 -16.40 -23.50 0.06
CA LEU A 18 -16.78 -22.14 -0.32
C LEU A 18 -15.55 -21.26 -0.57
N ILE A 19 -14.58 -21.25 0.36
CA ILE A 19 -13.33 -20.49 0.20
C ILE A 19 -12.56 -20.97 -1.05
N ARG A 20 -12.52 -22.28 -1.29
CA ARG A 20 -11.87 -22.83 -2.47
C ARG A 20 -12.53 -22.39 -3.77
N LEU A 21 -13.85 -22.29 -3.80
CA LEU A 21 -14.64 -21.85 -4.96
C LEU A 21 -14.58 -20.32 -5.17
N MET A 22 -14.31 -19.52 -4.12
CA MET A 22 -14.12 -18.07 -4.23
C MET A 22 -12.84 -17.69 -5.00
N GLY A 23 -11.88 -18.60 -5.12
CA GLY A 23 -10.70 -18.39 -5.96
C GLY A 23 -9.39 -18.80 -5.29
N LYS A 24 -8.29 -18.67 -6.06
CA LYS A 24 -6.94 -19.05 -5.60
C LYS A 24 -6.15 -17.88 -5.03
N ARG A 25 -6.75 -16.72 -4.83
CA ARG A 25 -6.06 -15.55 -4.31
C ARG A 25 -5.65 -15.78 -2.86
N GLN A 26 -4.40 -15.44 -2.55
CA GLN A 26 -3.91 -15.47 -1.17
C GLN A 26 -4.62 -14.37 -0.37
N ILE A 27 -4.78 -14.55 0.94
CA ILE A 27 -5.45 -13.60 1.83
C ILE A 27 -4.84 -12.19 1.70
N GLY A 28 -3.52 -12.08 1.49
CA GLY A 28 -2.83 -10.81 1.25
C GLY A 28 -3.02 -10.19 -0.14
N GLU A 29 -3.74 -10.86 -1.06
CA GLU A 29 -4.02 -10.38 -2.42
C GLU A 29 -5.51 -10.23 -2.71
N MET A 30 -6.36 -10.47 -1.70
CA MET A 30 -7.80 -10.32 -1.78
C MET A 30 -8.17 -8.84 -1.94
N GLN A 31 -9.21 -8.62 -2.73
CA GLN A 31 -9.81 -7.29 -2.79
C GLN A 31 -10.60 -7.00 -1.50
N PRO A 32 -10.79 -5.72 -1.13
CA PRO A 32 -11.49 -5.37 0.12
C PRO A 32 -12.88 -6.01 0.24
N PHE A 33 -13.65 -6.09 -0.85
CA PHE A 33 -14.98 -6.68 -0.82
C PHE A 33 -14.93 -8.22 -0.60
N GLU A 34 -13.95 -8.92 -1.18
CA GLU A 34 -13.76 -10.36 -0.98
C GLU A 34 -13.45 -10.66 0.49
N PHE A 35 -12.64 -9.81 1.12
CA PHE A 35 -12.33 -9.91 2.54
C PHE A 35 -13.57 -9.73 3.42
N ILE A 36 -14.40 -8.71 3.14
CA ILE A 36 -15.66 -8.47 3.86
C ILE A 36 -16.60 -9.67 3.74
N VAL A 37 -16.77 -10.21 2.53
CA VAL A 37 -17.61 -11.38 2.30
C VAL A 37 -17.11 -12.59 3.10
N THR A 38 -15.78 -12.81 3.11
CA THR A 38 -15.18 -13.91 3.89
C THR A 38 -15.44 -13.76 5.38
N LEU A 39 -15.35 -12.53 5.93
CA LEU A 39 -15.66 -12.26 7.34
C LEU A 39 -17.13 -12.56 7.66
N ILE A 40 -18.06 -12.12 6.81
CA ILE A 40 -19.50 -12.36 7.03
C ILE A 40 -19.82 -13.86 6.93
N ILE A 41 -19.22 -14.59 5.98
CA ILE A 41 -19.40 -16.05 5.89
C ILE A 41 -18.91 -16.73 7.17
N ALA A 42 -17.75 -16.33 7.71
CA ALA A 42 -17.22 -16.87 8.95
C ALA A 42 -18.14 -16.59 10.16
N ASP A 43 -18.68 -15.38 10.24
CA ASP A 43 -19.62 -14.99 11.29
C ASP A 43 -20.92 -15.80 11.20
N LEU A 44 -21.50 -15.95 10.00
CA LEU A 44 -22.68 -16.77 9.76
C LEU A 44 -22.49 -18.25 10.16
N ALA A 45 -21.27 -18.76 10.00
CA ALA A 45 -20.89 -20.11 10.41
C ALA A 45 -20.92 -20.28 11.94
N CYS A 46 -20.63 -19.21 12.70
CA CYS A 46 -20.58 -19.26 14.16
C CYS A 46 -21.96 -19.46 14.81
N PHE A 47 -23.04 -18.92 14.24
CA PHE A 47 -24.38 -18.99 14.83
C PHE A 47 -24.87 -20.42 15.14
N PRO A 48 -24.87 -21.37 14.17
CA PRO A 48 -25.33 -22.74 14.46
C PRO A 48 -24.33 -23.56 15.29
N LEU A 49 -23.11 -23.06 15.49
CA LEU A 49 -22.11 -23.66 16.37
C LEU A 49 -22.31 -23.19 17.82
N ALA A 50 -22.58 -21.89 18.01
CA ALA A 50 -22.74 -21.27 19.31
C ALA A 50 -24.06 -21.70 19.98
N ASP A 51 -25.13 -21.86 19.20
CA ASP A 51 -26.44 -22.25 19.70
C ASP A 51 -26.99 -23.48 18.96
N VAL A 52 -27.11 -24.59 19.68
CA VAL A 52 -27.62 -25.86 19.14
C VAL A 52 -29.12 -25.80 18.81
N SER A 53 -29.87 -24.86 19.37
CA SER A 53 -31.28 -24.65 19.06
C SER A 53 -31.51 -24.14 17.65
N ILE A 54 -30.48 -23.45 17.06
CA ILE A 54 -30.53 -22.98 15.69
C ILE A 54 -30.33 -24.18 14.74
N PRO A 55 -31.27 -24.46 13.83
CA PRO A 55 -31.07 -25.51 12.83
C PRO A 55 -29.88 -25.26 11.96
N LEU A 56 -29.00 -26.25 11.78
CA LEU A 56 -27.79 -26.17 10.99
C LEU A 56 -28.06 -25.69 9.53
N ILE A 57 -29.19 -26.08 8.97
CA ILE A 57 -29.60 -25.76 7.62
C ILE A 57 -29.73 -24.25 7.38
N TYR A 58 -30.11 -23.44 8.40
CA TYR A 58 -30.25 -22.00 8.26
C TYR A 58 -28.87 -21.33 8.11
N GLY A 59 -27.87 -21.77 8.90
CA GLY A 59 -26.50 -21.27 8.74
C GLY A 59 -25.90 -21.64 7.40
N LEU A 60 -26.08 -22.89 6.97
CA LEU A 60 -25.62 -23.35 5.66
C LEU A 60 -26.28 -22.57 4.51
N ALA A 61 -27.61 -22.39 4.57
CA ALA A 61 -28.34 -21.63 3.56
C ALA A 61 -27.87 -20.17 3.47
N ALA A 62 -27.62 -19.51 4.62
CA ALA A 62 -27.13 -18.14 4.67
C ALA A 62 -25.73 -18.03 4.06
N MET A 63 -24.80 -18.94 4.38
CA MET A 63 -23.46 -18.97 3.81
C MET A 63 -23.49 -19.19 2.28
N ILE A 64 -24.33 -20.13 1.80
CA ILE A 64 -24.48 -20.40 0.36
C ILE A 64 -25.08 -19.17 -0.35
N CYS A 65 -26.09 -18.52 0.24
CA CYS A 65 -26.69 -17.32 -0.32
C CYS A 65 -25.65 -16.20 -0.48
N LEU A 66 -24.83 -15.95 0.53
CA LEU A 66 -23.76 -14.94 0.47
C LEU A 66 -22.68 -15.32 -0.54
N PHE A 67 -22.35 -16.60 -0.65
CA PHE A 67 -21.42 -17.09 -1.70
C PHE A 67 -21.99 -16.85 -3.11
N ILE A 68 -23.27 -17.10 -3.35
CA ILE A 68 -23.91 -16.83 -4.63
C ILE A 68 -23.86 -15.31 -4.96
N LEU A 69 -24.15 -14.46 -3.96
CA LEU A 69 -24.06 -13.01 -4.10
C LEU A 69 -22.62 -12.58 -4.46
N HIS A 70 -21.61 -13.14 -3.78
CA HIS A 70 -20.21 -12.91 -4.12
C HIS A 70 -19.90 -13.29 -5.58
N GLN A 71 -20.36 -14.46 -6.04
CA GLN A 71 -20.13 -14.89 -7.42
C GLN A 71 -20.79 -13.96 -8.44
N ILE A 72 -22.01 -13.47 -8.17
CA ILE A 72 -22.70 -12.50 -9.00
C ILE A 72 -21.87 -11.19 -9.07
N LEU A 73 -21.41 -10.66 -7.93
CA LEU A 73 -20.59 -9.46 -7.89
C LEU A 73 -19.27 -9.63 -8.65
N SER A 74 -18.62 -10.79 -8.50
CA SER A 74 -17.38 -11.12 -9.22
C SER A 74 -17.59 -11.15 -10.76
N ILE A 75 -18.70 -11.72 -11.21
CA ILE A 75 -19.06 -11.73 -12.65
C ILE A 75 -19.36 -10.32 -13.16
N LEU A 76 -20.08 -9.51 -12.37
CA LEU A 76 -20.37 -8.11 -12.73
C LEU A 76 -19.09 -7.28 -12.81
N GLU A 77 -18.14 -7.50 -11.91
CA GLU A 77 -16.83 -6.85 -11.91
C GLU A 77 -16.02 -7.21 -13.18
N GLN A 78 -16.04 -8.47 -13.60
CA GLN A 78 -15.32 -8.92 -14.80
C GLN A 78 -15.91 -8.36 -16.09
N ASN A 79 -17.22 -8.20 -16.15
CA ASN A 79 -17.94 -7.81 -17.37
C ASN A 79 -18.21 -6.30 -17.50
N GLY A 80 -17.96 -5.50 -16.44
CA GLY A 80 -18.32 -4.08 -16.44
C GLY A 80 -17.28 -3.18 -15.77
N ASN A 81 -16.62 -2.30 -16.56
CA ASN A 81 -15.72 -1.29 -16.06
C ASN A 81 -16.35 -0.37 -14.98
N PHE A 82 -17.66 -0.16 -15.04
CA PHE A 82 -18.40 0.63 -14.05
C PHE A 82 -18.46 -0.08 -12.70
N PHE A 83 -18.84 -1.36 -12.68
CA PHE A 83 -18.89 -2.16 -11.45
C PHE A 83 -17.50 -2.37 -10.86
N LYS A 84 -16.50 -2.68 -11.69
CA LYS A 84 -15.10 -2.77 -11.25
C LYS A 84 -14.64 -1.51 -10.53
N ARG A 85 -14.98 -0.35 -11.07
CA ARG A 85 -14.61 0.95 -10.48
C ARG A 85 -15.25 1.22 -9.13
N ILE A 86 -16.50 0.77 -8.94
CA ILE A 86 -17.25 0.98 -7.69
C ILE A 86 -16.81 -0.01 -6.62
N ILE A 87 -16.65 -1.29 -6.98
CA ILE A 87 -16.40 -2.38 -6.02
C ILE A 87 -14.92 -2.41 -5.63
N SER A 88 -14.02 -2.38 -6.61
CA SER A 88 -12.58 -2.61 -6.42
C SER A 88 -11.75 -1.33 -6.49
N GLY A 89 -12.35 -0.22 -6.94
CA GLY A 89 -11.62 1.01 -7.17
C GLY A 89 -10.82 1.01 -8.48
N LYS A 90 -9.87 1.95 -8.58
CA LYS A 90 -8.96 2.07 -9.72
C LYS A 90 -7.52 2.02 -9.25
N PRO A 91 -6.62 1.39 -10.01
CA PRO A 91 -5.19 1.58 -9.81
C PRO A 91 -4.82 3.06 -9.96
N SER A 92 -3.91 3.54 -9.12
CA SER A 92 -3.47 4.93 -9.08
C SER A 92 -1.97 5.02 -9.33
N LEU A 93 -1.57 5.82 -10.34
CA LEU A 93 -0.17 6.06 -10.67
C LEU A 93 0.42 7.08 -9.69
N VAL A 94 1.20 6.61 -8.71
CA VAL A 94 1.74 7.45 -7.61
C VAL A 94 3.18 7.89 -7.85
N ILE A 95 3.93 7.21 -8.72
CA ILE A 95 5.22 7.67 -9.26
C ILE A 95 5.17 7.59 -10.77
N ASN A 96 5.61 8.64 -11.43
CA ASN A 96 5.79 8.74 -12.87
C ASN A 96 7.18 9.31 -13.20
N LYS A 97 7.52 9.47 -14.48
CA LYS A 97 8.81 10.02 -14.91
C LYS A 97 9.14 11.43 -14.36
N SER A 98 8.16 12.19 -13.92
CA SER A 98 8.37 13.49 -13.27
C SER A 98 8.56 13.38 -11.75
N GLY A 99 8.44 12.18 -11.17
CA GLY A 99 8.58 11.87 -9.75
C GLY A 99 7.29 11.52 -9.06
N VAL A 100 7.28 11.65 -7.74
CA VAL A 100 6.12 11.33 -6.87
C VAL A 100 4.96 12.28 -7.16
N ASP A 101 3.75 11.74 -7.34
CA ASP A 101 2.51 12.49 -7.42
C ASP A 101 1.83 12.54 -6.05
N VAL A 102 2.13 13.62 -5.31
CA VAL A 102 1.60 13.82 -3.95
C VAL A 102 0.07 14.04 -3.95
N LEU A 103 -0.49 14.56 -5.04
CA LEU A 103 -1.94 14.73 -5.14
C LEU A 103 -2.64 13.38 -5.27
N GLU A 104 -2.06 12.49 -6.06
CA GLU A 104 -2.59 11.14 -6.24
C GLU A 104 -2.45 10.30 -4.96
N LEU A 105 -1.34 10.46 -4.21
CA LEU A 105 -1.20 9.86 -2.88
C LEU A 105 -2.31 10.32 -1.94
N LYS A 106 -2.60 11.62 -1.87
CA LYS A 106 -3.67 12.16 -1.02
C LYS A 106 -5.06 11.66 -1.40
N ARG A 107 -5.34 11.48 -2.71
CA ARG A 107 -6.61 10.90 -3.19
C ARG A 107 -6.83 9.47 -2.70
N ASN A 108 -5.73 8.74 -2.48
CA ASN A 108 -5.73 7.38 -1.96
C ASN A 108 -5.57 7.33 -0.42
N ASN A 109 -5.63 8.49 0.28
CA ASN A 109 -5.40 8.61 1.73
C ASN A 109 -4.04 8.06 2.18
N LEU A 110 -3.00 8.24 1.35
CA LEU A 110 -1.64 7.79 1.61
C LEU A 110 -0.71 8.98 1.88
N GLY A 111 0.19 8.80 2.82
CA GLY A 111 1.32 9.68 3.05
C GLY A 111 2.53 9.33 2.18
N VAL A 112 3.49 10.23 2.13
CA VAL A 112 4.79 9.96 1.48
C VAL A 112 5.58 8.91 2.27
N ASP A 113 5.40 8.86 3.59
CA ASP A 113 6.01 7.83 4.44
C ASP A 113 5.50 6.43 4.09
N ASP A 114 4.17 6.28 3.85
CA ASP A 114 3.55 5.01 3.45
C ASP A 114 4.08 4.55 2.09
N LEU A 115 4.28 5.49 1.14
CA LEU A 115 4.88 5.20 -0.15
C LEU A 115 6.31 4.70 0.02
N ILE A 116 7.15 5.37 0.82
CA ILE A 116 8.54 4.98 1.06
C ILE A 116 8.61 3.61 1.74
N GLU A 117 7.73 3.32 2.69
CA GLU A 117 7.62 2.00 3.32
C GLU A 117 7.28 0.92 2.29
N SER A 118 6.27 1.17 1.44
CA SER A 118 5.87 0.24 0.38
C SER A 118 6.97 -0.01 -0.64
N ILE A 119 7.77 1.00 -0.98
CA ILE A 119 8.93 0.90 -1.87
C ILE A 119 10.01 0.01 -1.26
N ARG A 120 10.30 0.19 0.04
CA ARG A 120 11.25 -0.66 0.77
C ARG A 120 10.77 -2.11 0.85
N ALA A 121 9.47 -2.33 1.07
CA ALA A 121 8.89 -3.68 1.05
C ALA A 121 9.05 -4.37 -0.32
N ASN A 122 9.12 -3.61 -1.42
CA ASN A 122 9.42 -4.10 -2.76
C ASN A 122 10.94 -4.23 -3.06
N GLY A 123 11.81 -3.97 -2.08
CA GLY A 123 13.27 -4.15 -2.21
C GLY A 123 14.05 -2.96 -2.76
N TYR A 124 13.42 -1.80 -2.91
CA TYR A 124 14.10 -0.58 -3.36
C TYR A 124 14.51 0.30 -2.18
N LEU A 125 15.67 0.91 -2.27
CA LEU A 125 16.23 1.73 -1.20
C LEU A 125 15.88 3.22 -1.35
N SER A 126 15.59 3.67 -2.57
CA SER A 126 15.33 5.07 -2.88
C SER A 126 14.28 5.24 -3.99
N LEU A 127 13.59 6.39 -3.98
CA LEU A 127 12.57 6.78 -4.94
C LEU A 127 13.09 6.95 -6.37
N ASP A 128 14.37 7.28 -6.52
CA ASP A 128 15.00 7.52 -7.82
C ASP A 128 15.36 6.24 -8.58
N GLN A 129 15.23 5.07 -7.95
CA GLN A 129 15.40 3.77 -8.60
C GLN A 129 14.14 3.35 -9.40
N ILE A 130 13.03 4.09 -9.28
CA ILE A 130 11.73 3.69 -9.80
C ILE A 130 11.28 4.68 -10.87
N ASP A 131 10.94 4.18 -12.07
CA ASP A 131 10.33 4.98 -13.14
C ASP A 131 8.82 5.14 -12.95
N TYR A 132 8.15 4.07 -12.54
CA TYR A 132 6.70 4.07 -12.30
C TYR A 132 6.35 3.26 -11.07
N ALA A 133 5.41 3.77 -10.28
CA ALA A 133 4.77 3.01 -9.22
C ALA A 133 3.25 3.19 -9.29
N VAL A 134 2.55 2.06 -9.26
CA VAL A 134 1.09 2.00 -9.31
C VAL A 134 0.57 1.41 -8.02
N PHE A 135 -0.30 2.15 -7.35
CA PHE A 135 -1.03 1.65 -6.19
C PHE A 135 -2.24 0.87 -6.69
N GLU A 136 -2.22 -0.43 -6.50
CA GLU A 136 -3.26 -1.34 -7.00
C GLU A 136 -4.53 -1.28 -6.15
N SER A 137 -5.64 -1.73 -6.70
CA SER A 137 -6.93 -1.75 -6.00
C SER A 137 -6.96 -2.63 -4.76
N ASN A 138 -6.03 -3.59 -4.63
CA ASN A 138 -5.87 -4.43 -3.44
C ASN A 138 -4.95 -3.84 -2.36
N GLY A 139 -4.49 -2.59 -2.54
CA GLY A 139 -3.61 -1.91 -1.60
C GLY A 139 -2.12 -2.23 -1.75
N LYS A 140 -1.71 -3.02 -2.75
CA LYS A 140 -0.29 -3.28 -3.04
C LYS A 140 0.29 -2.23 -3.96
N LEU A 141 1.59 -1.99 -3.82
CA LEU A 141 2.35 -1.14 -4.73
C LEU A 141 3.08 -2.00 -5.77
N SER A 142 2.72 -1.81 -7.04
CA SER A 142 3.46 -2.35 -8.18
C SER A 142 4.51 -1.34 -8.63
N THR A 143 5.77 -1.76 -8.75
CA THR A 143 6.88 -0.88 -9.10
C THR A 143 7.55 -1.33 -10.38
N MET A 144 7.96 -0.36 -11.21
CA MET A 144 8.81 -0.58 -12.39
C MET A 144 10.15 0.11 -12.17
N GLU A 145 11.20 -0.70 -12.15
CA GLU A 145 12.57 -0.22 -11.95
C GLU A 145 13.04 0.60 -13.15
N LYS A 146 13.83 1.62 -12.87
CA LYS A 146 14.50 2.41 -13.87
C LYS A 146 15.67 1.63 -14.49
N GLN A 147 15.69 1.51 -15.82
CA GLN A 147 16.67 0.67 -16.54
C GLN A 147 18.13 1.10 -16.37
N ASP A 148 18.39 2.39 -16.06
CA ASP A 148 19.74 2.96 -15.90
C ASP A 148 19.96 3.55 -14.50
N SER A 149 19.38 2.97 -13.45
CA SER A 149 19.61 3.46 -12.09
C SER A 149 21.01 3.07 -11.62
N ASP A 150 21.84 4.06 -11.27
CA ASP A 150 23.01 3.81 -10.41
C ASP A 150 22.53 3.06 -9.15
N LYS A 151 23.20 1.96 -8.83
CA LYS A 151 22.83 1.14 -7.68
C LYS A 151 22.90 2.01 -6.42
N CYS A 152 21.75 2.33 -5.86
CA CYS A 152 21.66 2.96 -4.55
C CYS A 152 22.17 1.95 -3.50
N THR A 153 23.20 2.33 -2.74
CA THR A 153 23.86 1.44 -1.77
C THR A 153 23.40 1.68 -0.34
N SER A 154 22.63 2.73 -0.11
CA SER A 154 22.17 3.11 1.23
C SER A 154 20.70 3.53 1.27
N LEU A 155 20.07 3.35 2.42
CA LEU A 155 18.67 3.65 2.64
C LEU A 155 18.41 5.15 2.62
N ALA A 156 17.40 5.59 1.85
CA ALA A 156 16.94 6.96 1.86
C ALA A 156 15.90 7.21 2.96
N VAL A 157 16.02 8.35 3.65
CA VAL A 157 15.07 8.82 4.67
C VAL A 157 14.37 10.09 4.22
N LEU A 158 13.07 10.23 4.57
CA LEU A 158 12.27 11.41 4.23
C LEU A 158 12.65 12.59 5.12
N VAL A 159 13.12 13.68 4.52
CA VAL A 159 13.60 14.88 5.21
C VAL A 159 12.57 16.02 5.14
N VAL A 160 11.94 16.21 3.97
CA VAL A 160 10.87 17.20 3.80
C VAL A 160 9.66 16.54 3.16
N ASP A 161 8.50 16.70 3.79
CA ASP A 161 7.19 16.31 3.30
C ASP A 161 6.31 17.55 3.17
N GLN A 162 5.88 17.87 1.95
CA GLN A 162 4.95 18.98 1.64
C GLN A 162 5.30 20.29 2.35
N GLY A 163 6.57 20.69 2.28
CA GLY A 163 7.08 21.93 2.89
C GLY A 163 7.32 21.86 4.39
N LYS A 164 7.13 20.70 5.01
CA LYS A 164 7.39 20.47 6.44
C LYS A 164 8.64 19.62 6.63
N ILE A 165 9.50 20.04 7.55
CA ILE A 165 10.72 19.29 7.91
C ILE A 165 10.35 18.16 8.87
N ASN A 166 10.86 16.96 8.60
CA ASN A 166 10.86 15.85 9.55
C ASN A 166 12.06 15.96 10.47
N GLN A 167 11.86 16.58 11.65
CA GLN A 167 12.94 16.86 12.59
C GLN A 167 13.64 15.59 13.05
N ARG A 168 12.92 14.50 13.31
CA ARG A 168 13.51 13.20 13.73
C ARG A 168 14.52 12.67 12.71
N ASN A 169 14.20 12.78 11.42
CA ASN A 169 15.09 12.30 10.36
C ASN A 169 16.27 13.26 10.13
N ILE A 170 16.07 14.58 10.35
CA ILE A 170 17.17 15.55 10.36
C ILE A 170 18.19 15.23 11.45
N ASP A 171 17.72 14.92 12.66
CA ASP A 171 18.58 14.55 13.79
C ASP A 171 19.34 13.25 13.49
N MET A 172 18.67 12.29 12.83
CA MET A 172 19.25 11.01 12.41
C MET A 172 20.41 11.19 11.41
N ILE A 173 20.25 12.08 10.43
CA ILE A 173 21.33 12.39 9.46
C ILE A 173 22.36 13.38 10.00
N LYS A 174 22.25 13.79 11.27
CA LYS A 174 23.12 14.77 11.94
C LYS A 174 23.27 16.09 11.15
N ALA A 175 22.20 16.51 10.49
CA ALA A 175 22.20 17.77 9.74
C ALA A 175 21.68 18.91 10.61
N ASP A 176 22.37 20.03 10.60
CA ASP A 176 21.91 21.25 11.25
C ASP A 176 20.97 22.02 10.31
N LYS A 177 20.05 22.80 10.88
CA LYS A 177 19.15 23.68 10.14
C LYS A 177 19.91 24.62 9.20
N SER A 178 21.08 25.12 9.60
CA SER A 178 21.94 25.97 8.78
C SER A 178 22.44 25.27 7.51
N HIS A 179 22.72 23.96 7.57
CA HIS A 179 23.14 23.18 6.41
C HIS A 179 21.97 23.00 5.41
N LEU A 180 20.77 22.77 5.90
CA LEU A 180 19.58 22.70 5.06
C LEU A 180 19.28 24.03 4.39
N ASP A 181 19.33 25.13 5.14
CA ASP A 181 19.10 26.48 4.59
C ASP A 181 20.13 26.82 3.51
N ASN A 182 21.40 26.47 3.72
CA ASN A 182 22.46 26.66 2.73
C ASN A 182 22.23 25.78 1.48
N PHE A 183 21.80 24.53 1.67
CA PHE A 183 21.47 23.63 0.57
C PHE A 183 20.33 24.19 -0.28
N PHE A 184 19.25 24.67 0.34
CA PHE A 184 18.13 25.26 -0.38
C PHE A 184 18.52 26.54 -1.12
N ARG A 185 19.33 27.42 -0.50
CA ARG A 185 19.84 28.63 -1.17
C ARG A 185 20.69 28.30 -2.38
N LYS A 186 21.63 27.34 -2.24
CA LYS A 186 22.53 26.90 -3.32
C LYS A 186 21.75 26.36 -4.53
N ASN A 187 20.62 25.68 -4.26
CA ASN A 187 19.79 25.06 -5.29
C ASN A 187 18.61 25.93 -5.75
N SER A 188 18.56 27.21 -5.34
CA SER A 188 17.51 28.17 -5.71
C SER A 188 16.10 27.66 -5.40
N THR A 189 15.92 26.99 -4.26
CA THR A 189 14.68 26.34 -3.83
C THR A 189 14.31 26.80 -2.43
N SER A 190 13.02 26.81 -2.12
CA SER A 190 12.48 27.07 -0.78
C SER A 190 11.83 25.82 -0.22
N ILE A 191 11.94 25.58 1.09
CA ILE A 191 11.32 24.46 1.78
C ILE A 191 9.81 24.36 1.47
N LYS A 192 9.12 25.50 1.41
CA LYS A 192 7.66 25.56 1.12
C LYS A 192 7.30 25.09 -0.29
N GLN A 193 8.23 25.08 -1.21
CA GLN A 193 8.05 24.61 -2.60
C GLN A 193 8.34 23.13 -2.76
N VAL A 194 8.97 22.50 -1.77
CA VAL A 194 9.33 21.08 -1.80
C VAL A 194 8.13 20.22 -1.46
N GLU A 195 7.76 19.32 -2.35
CA GLU A 195 6.75 18.29 -2.09
C GLU A 195 7.36 17.10 -1.37
N VAL A 196 8.50 16.60 -1.88
CA VAL A 196 9.20 15.45 -1.30
C VAL A 196 10.70 15.69 -1.39
N MET A 197 11.42 15.46 -0.28
CA MET A 197 12.88 15.42 -0.25
C MET A 197 13.32 14.24 0.61
N THR A 198 14.07 13.33 -0.01
CA THR A 198 14.75 12.24 0.71
C THR A 198 16.25 12.39 0.60
N ILE A 199 16.97 11.91 1.61
CA ILE A 199 18.45 11.87 1.63
C ILE A 199 18.88 10.47 2.02
N ASP A 200 19.79 9.86 1.28
CA ASP A 200 20.39 8.57 1.62
C ASP A 200 21.68 8.72 2.44
N GLY A 201 22.25 7.59 2.89
CA GLY A 201 23.48 7.57 3.68
C GLY A 201 24.73 8.07 2.96
N ASP A 202 24.69 8.12 1.65
CA ASP A 202 25.78 8.63 0.79
C ASP A 202 25.62 10.13 0.46
N GLY A 203 24.54 10.75 0.95
CA GLY A 203 24.22 12.16 0.72
C GLY A 203 23.52 12.42 -0.61
N ARG A 204 23.04 11.39 -1.32
CA ARG A 204 22.23 11.55 -2.53
C ARG A 204 20.84 12.02 -2.13
N VAL A 205 20.36 13.08 -2.77
CA VAL A 205 19.11 13.76 -2.50
C VAL A 205 18.16 13.58 -3.67
N TYR A 206 17.01 12.97 -3.41
CA TYR A 206 15.86 13.09 -4.29
C TYR A 206 15.05 14.31 -3.87
N LEU A 207 14.90 15.29 -4.76
CA LEU A 207 14.18 16.53 -4.54
C LEU A 207 13.07 16.72 -5.56
N LYS A 208 11.82 16.69 -5.10
CA LYS A 208 10.62 16.97 -5.89
C LYS A 208 10.01 18.29 -5.45
N GLU A 209 9.95 19.26 -6.34
CA GLU A 209 9.30 20.55 -6.14
C GLU A 209 7.91 20.55 -6.76
N LYS A 210 7.03 21.38 -6.22
CA LYS A 210 5.66 21.53 -6.70
C LYS A 210 5.63 21.96 -8.18
N GLY A 211 4.95 21.17 -9.01
CA GLY A 211 4.80 21.47 -10.43
C GLY A 211 6.07 21.27 -11.29
N LYS A 212 7.18 20.72 -10.74
CA LYS A 212 8.41 20.43 -11.48
C LYS A 212 8.73 18.94 -11.45
N SER A 213 9.55 18.47 -12.39
CA SER A 213 10.14 17.13 -12.31
C SER A 213 11.11 17.02 -11.15
N TYR A 214 11.31 15.81 -10.61
CA TYR A 214 12.30 15.59 -9.57
C TYR A 214 13.74 15.83 -10.07
N ARG A 215 14.62 16.15 -9.14
CA ARG A 215 16.06 16.32 -9.40
C ARG A 215 16.85 15.48 -8.41
N ILE A 216 17.95 14.92 -8.87
CA ILE A 216 18.93 14.27 -8.01
C ILE A 216 20.06 15.27 -7.73
N LEU A 217 20.34 15.48 -6.45
CA LEU A 217 21.31 16.43 -5.94
C LEU A 217 22.20 15.74 -4.91
N ASN A 218 23.28 16.41 -4.47
CA ASN A 218 24.14 15.91 -3.41
C ASN A 218 24.10 16.85 -2.20
N PHE A 219 23.92 16.27 -1.02
CA PHE A 219 23.97 16.93 0.27
C PHE A 219 25.23 16.49 1.02
N ALA A 220 26.05 17.44 1.46
CA ALA A 220 27.24 17.12 2.24
C ALA A 220 26.87 16.66 3.64
N LEU A 221 26.93 15.36 3.91
CA LEU A 221 26.75 14.79 5.24
C LEU A 221 28.02 14.99 6.08
N LYS A 222 27.89 15.43 7.34
CA LYS A 222 29.01 15.50 8.29
C LYS A 222 29.39 14.09 8.75
N GLY A 223 30.49 13.55 8.15
CA GLY A 223 31.09 12.28 8.54
C GLY A 223 30.18 11.08 8.28
N GLY A 224 30.40 10.39 7.16
CA GLY A 224 29.71 9.19 6.67
C GLY A 224 28.74 8.52 7.67
N VAL A 225 27.49 8.92 7.65
CA VAL A 225 26.44 8.34 8.50
C VAL A 225 26.04 7.04 7.82
N LYS A 226 26.55 5.92 8.35
CA LYS A 226 26.05 4.58 7.98
C LYS A 226 24.93 4.25 8.97
N TRP A 227 23.72 4.12 8.49
CA TRP A 227 22.59 3.50 9.19
C TRP A 227 22.23 2.17 8.52
#